data_bcd9b23ae7a24983a07a9ecae060d37c
#
_entry.id   bcd9b23ae7a24983a07a9ecae060d37c
#
_cell.length_a   1.000
_cell.length_b   1.000
_cell.length_c   1.000
_cell.angle_alpha   90.00
_cell.angle_beta   90.00
_cell.angle_gamma   90.00
#
_symmetry.space_group_name_H-M   'P 1'
#
loop_
_entity.id
_entity.type
_entity.pdbx_description
1 polymer ?
#
loop_
_entity_poly.entity_id
_entity_poly.type
_entity_poly.pdbx_seq_one_letter_code
_entity_poly.pdbx_strand_id
1 'polypeptide(L)'
;MAFSSRWLAQCLLVSLAALLTACATPPHAPGTAREDVLRSWGQPTARYALPEGAERLEYATGPFGRTTWMIDVDATGRVRQARQVLNEAEFLQVQVRAGSAEMTREELLRWIGTPGQRRGGGWAGGEVWSWRYPTNDCLWFQASVADSGRVTGAAFGTDPVCDAPSSRR
;
A
#
# COMPACT_ATOMS: atom_id res chain seq x y z
N MET A 1 -4.16 21.62 55.30
CA MET A 1 -3.22 21.06 54.34
C MET A 1 -3.93 20.08 53.40
N ALA A 2 -4.66 20.58 52.39
CA ALA A 2 -5.47 19.74 51.45
C ALA A 2 -5.38 20.24 50.00
N PHE A 3 -4.14 20.63 49.55
CA PHE A 3 -3.97 21.25 48.24
C PHE A 3 -3.23 20.37 47.22
N SER A 4 -2.73 19.16 47.60
CA SER A 4 -1.84 18.37 46.72
C SER A 4 -2.50 17.26 45.88
N SER A 5 -3.70 16.81 46.24
CA SER A 5 -4.33 15.65 45.53
C SER A 5 -4.97 15.98 44.20
N ARG A 6 -5.47 17.20 44.04
CA ARG A 6 -6.15 17.63 42.79
C ARG A 6 -5.18 17.86 41.64
N TRP A 7 -3.96 18.33 41.92
CA TRP A 7 -2.93 18.55 40.90
C TRP A 7 -2.35 17.23 40.36
N LEU A 8 -2.18 16.24 41.23
CA LEU A 8 -1.72 14.92 40.82
C LEU A 8 -2.74 14.18 39.93
N ALA A 9 -4.04 14.31 40.22
CA ALA A 9 -5.11 13.73 39.42
C ALA A 9 -5.23 14.39 38.04
N GLN A 10 -5.03 15.70 37.93
CA GLN A 10 -5.05 16.41 36.64
C GLN A 10 -3.83 16.06 35.77
N CYS A 11 -2.65 15.91 36.35
CA CYS A 11 -1.45 15.50 35.60
C CYS A 11 -1.58 14.06 35.08
N LEU A 12 -2.20 13.15 35.84
CA LEU A 12 -2.44 11.77 35.42
C LEU A 12 -3.46 11.67 34.27
N LEU A 13 -4.53 12.49 34.29
CA LEU A 13 -5.52 12.53 33.23
C LEU A 13 -4.95 13.10 31.90
N VAL A 14 -4.08 14.11 31.98
CA VAL A 14 -3.44 14.68 30.77
C VAL A 14 -2.44 13.70 30.18
N SER A 15 -1.71 12.96 31.02
CA SER A 15 -0.75 11.93 30.55
C SER A 15 -1.44 10.73 29.91
N LEU A 16 -2.62 10.34 30.37
CA LEU A 16 -3.39 9.22 29.81
C LEU A 16 -4.04 9.57 28.46
N ALA A 17 -4.41 10.84 28.27
CA ALA A 17 -4.97 11.30 26.99
C ALA A 17 -3.93 11.35 25.85
N ALA A 18 -2.65 11.53 26.19
CA ALA A 18 -1.56 11.55 25.20
C ALA A 18 -1.21 10.17 24.63
N LEU A 19 -1.60 9.08 25.30
CA LEU A 19 -1.29 7.70 24.88
C LEU A 19 -2.30 7.12 23.87
N LEU A 20 -3.42 7.77 23.61
CA LEU A 20 -4.49 7.27 22.75
C LEU A 20 -4.38 7.73 21.28
N THR A 21 -3.41 8.55 20.91
CA THR A 21 -3.21 9.02 19.52
C THR A 21 -2.14 8.26 18.75
N ALA A 22 -1.87 7.01 19.08
CA ALA A 22 -1.09 6.12 18.22
C ALA A 22 -1.95 5.61 17.05
N CYS A 23 -2.69 6.48 16.37
CA CYS A 23 -3.12 6.23 15.01
C CYS A 23 -1.85 6.08 14.17
N ALA A 24 -1.75 5.00 13.39
CA ALA A 24 -0.62 4.73 12.51
C ALA A 24 -0.31 5.98 11.67
N THR A 25 0.59 6.80 12.16
CA THR A 25 1.03 8.01 11.44
C THR A 25 1.72 7.52 10.17
N PRO A 26 1.35 8.02 9.00
CA PRO A 26 2.07 7.69 7.78
C PRO A 26 3.57 7.94 8.00
N PRO A 27 4.46 7.08 7.49
CA PRO A 27 5.89 7.16 7.78
C PRO A 27 6.54 8.48 7.34
N HIS A 28 5.85 9.22 6.47
CA HIS A 28 6.28 10.54 6.02
C HIS A 28 5.08 11.50 6.01
N ALA A 29 5.10 12.47 6.90
CA ALA A 29 4.05 13.48 7.00
C ALA A 29 4.05 14.44 5.79
N PRO A 30 2.90 15.01 5.43
CA PRO A 30 2.84 16.10 4.47
C PRO A 30 3.84 17.22 4.81
N GLY A 31 4.52 17.76 3.79
CA GLY A 31 5.58 18.75 3.93
C GLY A 31 6.99 18.19 4.10
N THR A 32 7.15 16.88 4.35
CA THR A 32 8.48 16.23 4.39
C THR A 32 9.18 16.42 3.03
N ALA A 33 10.48 16.74 3.05
CA ALA A 33 11.24 16.86 1.82
C ALA A 33 11.44 15.47 1.16
N ARG A 34 11.40 15.42 -0.17
CA ARG A 34 11.68 14.21 -0.95
C ARG A 34 13.03 13.59 -0.59
N GLU A 35 14.04 14.44 -0.38
CA GLU A 35 15.39 14.01 -0.02
C GLU A 35 15.44 13.30 1.34
N ASP A 36 14.56 13.69 2.27
CA ASP A 36 14.44 13.02 3.58
C ASP A 36 13.78 11.65 3.43
N VAL A 37 12.79 11.53 2.54
CA VAL A 37 12.20 10.23 2.18
C VAL A 37 13.26 9.30 1.59
N LEU A 38 14.00 9.78 0.58
CA LEU A 38 15.07 9.00 -0.07
C LEU A 38 16.20 8.63 0.89
N ARG A 39 16.53 9.50 1.83
CA ARG A 39 17.57 9.23 2.84
C ARG A 39 17.12 8.16 3.83
N SER A 40 15.86 8.18 4.25
CA SER A 40 15.34 7.26 5.26
C SER A 40 14.91 5.91 4.69
N TRP A 41 14.35 5.88 3.49
CA TRP A 41 13.82 4.67 2.87
C TRP A 41 14.62 4.16 1.66
N GLY A 42 15.61 4.92 1.22
CA GLY A 42 16.42 4.58 0.04
C GLY A 42 15.70 4.87 -1.27
N GLN A 43 16.14 4.19 -2.32
CA GLN A 43 15.51 4.34 -3.64
C GLN A 43 14.14 3.67 -3.66
N PRO A 44 13.12 4.30 -4.26
CA PRO A 44 11.80 3.70 -4.42
C PRO A 44 11.85 2.51 -5.38
N THR A 45 10.93 1.57 -5.20
CA THR A 45 10.71 0.41 -6.07
C THR A 45 10.33 0.84 -7.49
N ALA A 46 9.51 1.89 -7.60
CA ALA A 46 9.13 2.51 -8.87
C ALA A 46 8.81 4.01 -8.68
N ARG A 47 8.76 4.72 -9.81
CA ARG A 47 8.37 6.15 -9.86
C ARG A 47 7.35 6.35 -10.96
N TYR A 48 6.36 7.15 -10.68
CA TYR A 48 5.29 7.49 -11.62
C TYR A 48 5.15 9.01 -11.72
N ALA A 49 5.15 9.50 -12.95
CA ALA A 49 4.81 10.91 -13.18
C ALA A 49 3.33 11.16 -12.83
N LEU A 50 3.07 12.27 -12.16
CA LEU A 50 1.75 12.80 -11.86
C LEU A 50 1.56 14.14 -12.55
N PRO A 51 0.31 14.62 -12.68
CA PRO A 51 0.05 15.97 -13.21
C PRO A 51 0.81 17.06 -12.46
N GLU A 52 0.96 18.21 -13.11
CA GLU A 52 1.57 19.43 -12.55
C GLU A 52 3.04 19.26 -12.08
N GLY A 53 3.78 18.35 -12.70
CA GLY A 53 5.19 18.09 -12.33
C GLY A 53 5.38 17.37 -11.00
N ALA A 54 4.30 16.84 -10.41
CA ALA A 54 4.37 15.98 -9.24
C ALA A 54 4.85 14.55 -9.62
N GLU A 55 5.34 13.80 -8.65
CA GLU A 55 5.71 12.40 -8.81
C GLU A 55 5.15 11.55 -7.68
N ARG A 56 4.95 10.27 -7.96
CA ARG A 56 4.62 9.23 -6.98
C ARG A 56 5.79 8.29 -6.83
N LEU A 57 6.26 8.13 -5.60
CA LEU A 57 7.28 7.17 -5.22
C LEU A 57 6.60 5.92 -4.66
N GLU A 58 6.93 4.76 -5.23
CA GLU A 58 6.48 3.47 -4.71
C GLU A 58 7.54 2.85 -3.82
N TYR A 59 7.12 2.36 -2.67
CA TYR A 59 7.95 1.55 -1.78
C TYR A 59 7.21 0.25 -1.44
N ALA A 60 7.56 -0.82 -2.13
CA ALA A 60 7.12 -2.17 -1.79
C ALA A 60 7.97 -2.67 -0.62
N THR A 61 7.39 -2.72 0.57
CA THR A 61 8.07 -3.04 1.82
C THR A 61 7.40 -4.20 2.55
N GLY A 62 8.02 -4.64 3.64
CA GLY A 62 7.52 -5.73 4.46
C GLY A 62 7.87 -7.11 3.92
N PRO A 63 7.64 -8.15 4.72
CA PRO A 63 7.91 -9.53 4.32
C PRO A 63 7.12 -9.88 3.04
N PHE A 64 7.84 -10.31 2.00
CA PHE A 64 7.23 -10.73 0.73
C PHE A 64 6.44 -9.66 -0.02
N GLY A 65 6.76 -8.37 0.17
CA GLY A 65 6.04 -7.27 -0.48
C GLY A 65 4.58 -7.14 -0.05
N ARG A 66 4.28 -7.44 1.21
CA ARG A 66 2.91 -7.36 1.75
C ARG A 66 2.42 -5.95 2.02
N THR A 67 3.28 -4.97 1.94
CA THR A 67 2.90 -3.56 2.07
C THR A 67 3.51 -2.77 0.94
N THR A 68 2.74 -1.88 0.35
CA THR A 68 3.22 -0.93 -0.65
C THR A 68 2.78 0.47 -0.24
N TRP A 69 3.77 1.33 -0.04
CA TRP A 69 3.53 2.73 0.25
C TRP A 69 3.64 3.55 -1.04
N MET A 70 2.63 4.35 -1.30
CA MET A 70 2.63 5.37 -2.34
C MET A 70 2.81 6.72 -1.69
N ILE A 71 3.90 7.41 -2.04
CA ILE A 71 4.24 8.73 -1.51
C ILE A 71 4.16 9.71 -2.66
N ASP A 72 3.18 10.59 -2.64
CA ASP A 72 3.01 11.64 -3.64
C ASP A 72 3.81 12.87 -3.23
N VAL A 73 4.69 13.32 -4.12
CA VAL A 73 5.57 14.46 -3.94
C VAL A 73 5.20 15.52 -4.98
N ASP A 74 5.04 16.76 -4.57
CA ASP A 74 4.72 17.86 -5.47
C ASP A 74 5.93 18.34 -6.27
N ALA A 75 5.70 19.25 -7.21
CA ALA A 75 6.74 19.84 -8.06
C ALA A 75 7.82 20.60 -7.26
N THR A 76 7.55 20.98 -6.02
CA THR A 76 8.53 21.63 -5.12
C THR A 76 9.34 20.62 -4.30
N GLY A 77 9.12 19.32 -4.48
CA GLY A 77 9.80 18.26 -3.77
C GLY A 77 9.27 18.03 -2.35
N ARG A 78 8.00 18.37 -2.08
CA ARG A 78 7.37 18.13 -0.77
C ARG A 78 6.34 17.02 -0.83
N VAL A 79 6.33 16.15 0.18
CA VAL A 79 5.30 15.12 0.33
C VAL A 79 3.93 15.77 0.49
N ARG A 80 2.98 15.41 -0.37
CA ARG A 80 1.56 15.76 -0.26
C ARG A 80 0.81 14.73 0.58
N GLN A 81 1.06 13.45 0.31
CA GLN A 81 0.46 12.35 1.04
C GLN A 81 1.35 11.10 0.99
N ALA A 82 1.19 10.24 1.99
CA ALA A 82 1.74 8.90 2.01
C ALA A 82 0.61 7.92 2.41
N ARG A 83 0.40 6.85 1.63
CA ARG A 83 -0.64 5.87 1.90
C ARG A 83 -0.19 4.45 1.59
N GLN A 84 -0.59 3.50 2.41
CA GLN A 84 -0.44 2.09 2.15
C GLN A 84 -1.60 1.63 1.27
N VAL A 85 -1.30 1.03 0.11
CA VAL A 85 -2.28 0.74 -0.93
C VAL A 85 -2.66 -0.73 -1.05
N LEU A 86 -1.96 -1.66 -0.38
CA LEU A 86 -2.34 -3.07 -0.38
C LEU A 86 -3.34 -3.35 0.74
N ASN A 87 -4.59 -2.98 0.51
CA ASN A 87 -5.71 -3.18 1.41
C ASN A 87 -7.00 -3.41 0.63
N GLU A 88 -8.01 -3.95 1.29
CA GLU A 88 -9.29 -4.33 0.67
C GLU A 88 -10.02 -3.15 0.01
N ALA A 89 -9.96 -1.97 0.61
CA ALA A 89 -10.65 -0.80 0.06
C ALA A 89 -10.08 -0.40 -1.30
N GLU A 90 -8.76 -0.39 -1.45
CA GLU A 90 -8.10 -0.13 -2.73
C GLU A 90 -8.37 -1.25 -3.75
N PHE A 91 -8.34 -2.50 -3.31
CA PHE A 91 -8.60 -3.65 -4.19
C PHE A 91 -10.03 -3.67 -4.72
N LEU A 92 -11.03 -3.33 -3.91
CA LEU A 92 -12.41 -3.20 -4.37
C LEU A 92 -12.56 -2.12 -5.46
N GLN A 93 -11.84 -1.00 -5.34
CA GLN A 93 -11.81 0.03 -6.39
C GLN A 93 -11.19 -0.51 -7.69
N VAL A 94 -10.12 -1.30 -7.59
CA VAL A 94 -9.52 -1.96 -8.76
C VAL A 94 -10.50 -2.94 -9.40
N GLN A 95 -11.22 -3.75 -8.61
CA GLN A 95 -12.23 -4.68 -9.15
C GLN A 95 -13.32 -3.97 -9.93
N VAL A 96 -13.86 -2.87 -9.40
CA VAL A 96 -14.91 -2.08 -10.09
C VAL A 96 -14.38 -1.55 -11.42
N ARG A 97 -13.18 -0.98 -11.45
CA ARG A 97 -12.58 -0.41 -12.67
C ARG A 97 -12.16 -1.47 -13.68
N ALA A 98 -11.63 -2.60 -13.22
CA ALA A 98 -11.31 -3.73 -14.10
C ALA A 98 -12.57 -4.30 -14.77
N GLY A 99 -13.71 -4.32 -14.06
CA GLY A 99 -14.99 -4.76 -14.58
C GLY A 99 -15.53 -3.88 -15.72
N SER A 100 -15.24 -2.58 -15.74
CA SER A 100 -15.62 -1.67 -16.83
C SER A 100 -14.66 -1.74 -18.03
N ALA A 101 -13.60 -2.54 -17.95
CA ALA A 101 -12.56 -2.71 -18.96
C ALA A 101 -11.85 -1.40 -19.37
N GLU A 102 -11.89 -0.38 -18.53
CA GLU A 102 -11.25 0.93 -18.77
C GLU A 102 -9.85 1.02 -18.19
N MET A 103 -9.50 0.17 -17.22
CA MET A 103 -8.22 0.21 -16.53
C MET A 103 -7.09 -0.35 -17.41
N THR A 104 -5.99 0.39 -17.47
CA THR A 104 -4.73 -0.04 -18.10
C THR A 104 -3.75 -0.61 -17.08
N ARG A 105 -2.74 -1.32 -17.59
CA ARG A 105 -1.58 -1.81 -16.81
C ARG A 105 -0.89 -0.68 -16.03
N GLU A 106 -0.68 0.43 -16.70
CA GLU A 106 -0.01 1.61 -16.13
C GLU A 106 -0.83 2.23 -15.02
N GLU A 107 -2.16 2.30 -15.18
CA GLU A 107 -3.06 2.77 -14.12
C GLU A 107 -3.07 1.81 -12.93
N LEU A 108 -3.10 0.50 -13.17
CA LEU A 108 -3.04 -0.52 -12.12
C LEU A 108 -1.74 -0.38 -11.29
N LEU A 109 -0.59 -0.28 -11.95
CA LEU A 109 0.69 -0.06 -11.29
C LEU A 109 0.72 1.26 -10.50
N ARG A 110 0.22 2.34 -11.09
CA ARG A 110 0.14 3.63 -10.43
C ARG A 110 -0.81 3.61 -9.23
N TRP A 111 -1.80 2.71 -9.23
CA TRP A 111 -2.80 2.61 -8.16
C TRP A 111 -2.31 1.77 -6.98
N ILE A 112 -1.95 0.50 -7.21
CA ILE A 112 -1.60 -0.47 -6.16
C ILE A 112 -0.15 -0.96 -6.22
N GLY A 113 0.64 -0.47 -7.17
CA GLY A 113 2.07 -0.74 -7.27
C GLY A 113 2.43 -2.05 -7.95
N THR A 114 3.71 -2.34 -7.87
CA THR A 114 4.32 -3.53 -8.49
C THR A 114 3.79 -4.81 -7.85
N PRO A 115 3.31 -5.79 -8.65
CA PRO A 115 2.87 -7.08 -8.12
C PRO A 115 4.05 -7.87 -7.56
N GLY A 116 3.80 -8.59 -6.46
CA GLY A 116 4.78 -9.51 -5.87
C GLY A 116 5.03 -10.76 -6.72
N GLN A 117 4.09 -11.11 -7.60
CA GLN A 117 4.20 -12.25 -8.49
C GLN A 117 3.47 -11.98 -9.82
N ARG A 118 4.06 -12.47 -10.92
CA ARG A 118 3.45 -12.49 -12.25
C ARG A 118 3.52 -13.92 -12.79
N ARG A 119 2.44 -14.34 -13.45
CA ARG A 119 2.36 -15.65 -14.12
C ARG A 119 1.71 -15.46 -15.47
N GLY A 120 2.09 -16.28 -16.46
CA GLY A 120 1.39 -16.31 -17.75
C GLY A 120 -0.09 -16.65 -17.56
N GLY A 121 -0.94 -16.06 -18.37
CA GLY A 121 -2.41 -16.23 -18.34
C GLY A 121 -2.93 -17.55 -18.96
N GLY A 122 -2.03 -18.48 -19.25
CA GLY A 122 -2.38 -19.77 -19.86
C GLY A 122 -3.04 -19.62 -21.25
N TRP A 123 -4.11 -20.34 -21.47
CA TRP A 123 -4.85 -20.33 -22.75
C TRP A 123 -5.52 -18.99 -23.10
N ALA A 124 -5.77 -18.15 -22.10
CA ALA A 124 -6.38 -16.83 -22.31
C ALA A 124 -5.38 -15.78 -22.78
N GLY A 125 -4.08 -16.09 -22.80
CA GLY A 125 -3.00 -15.12 -23.05
C GLY A 125 -2.84 -14.14 -21.91
N GLY A 126 -1.90 -13.19 -22.07
CA GLY A 126 -1.62 -12.17 -21.08
C GLY A 126 -0.96 -12.71 -19.81
N GLU A 127 -1.14 -12.00 -18.71
CA GLU A 127 -0.54 -12.30 -17.41
C GLU A 127 -1.58 -12.23 -16.29
N VAL A 128 -1.38 -13.01 -15.24
CA VAL A 128 -2.03 -12.85 -13.94
C VAL A 128 -1.03 -12.25 -12.96
N TRP A 129 -1.35 -11.09 -12.44
CA TRP A 129 -0.56 -10.35 -11.47
C TRP A 129 -1.15 -10.54 -10.09
N SER A 130 -0.31 -10.77 -9.08
CA SER A 130 -0.75 -11.11 -7.72
C SER A 130 -0.06 -10.26 -6.68
N TRP A 131 -0.83 -9.75 -5.73
CA TRP A 131 -0.37 -8.98 -4.57
C TRP A 131 -0.77 -9.69 -3.29
N ARG A 132 0.21 -9.91 -2.41
CA ARG A 132 -0.05 -10.28 -1.03
C ARG A 132 -0.25 -9.02 -0.22
N TYR A 133 -1.12 -9.10 0.78
CA TYR A 133 -1.41 -7.98 1.66
C TYR A 133 -1.54 -8.47 3.11
N PRO A 134 -1.48 -7.58 4.13
CA PRO A 134 -1.68 -7.96 5.51
C PRO A 134 -3.10 -8.46 5.74
N THR A 135 -3.28 -9.77 5.82
CA THR A 135 -4.55 -10.44 6.10
C THR A 135 -4.28 -11.74 6.84
N ASN A 136 -5.26 -12.21 7.62
CA ASN A 136 -5.23 -13.50 8.30
C ASN A 136 -5.93 -14.63 7.51
N ASP A 137 -6.54 -14.30 6.35
CA ASP A 137 -7.46 -15.17 5.62
C ASP A 137 -6.79 -15.97 4.49
N CYS A 138 -5.47 -16.02 4.43
CA CYS A 138 -4.72 -16.67 3.33
C CYS A 138 -5.19 -16.24 1.94
N LEU A 139 -5.53 -14.98 1.79
CA LEU A 139 -5.95 -14.40 0.53
C LEU A 139 -4.83 -13.59 -0.10
N TRP A 140 -4.84 -13.55 -1.41
CA TRP A 140 -4.12 -12.57 -2.20
C TRP A 140 -5.07 -11.90 -3.19
N PHE A 141 -4.69 -10.72 -3.65
CA PHE A 141 -5.42 -10.03 -4.71
C PHE A 141 -4.77 -10.33 -6.06
N GLN A 142 -5.57 -10.58 -7.08
CA GLN A 142 -5.12 -10.90 -8.43
C GLN A 142 -5.79 -10.03 -9.47
N ALA A 143 -5.05 -9.65 -10.51
CA ALA A 143 -5.59 -8.99 -11.68
C ALA A 143 -5.10 -9.68 -12.96
N SER A 144 -5.99 -9.86 -13.91
CA SER A 144 -5.69 -10.36 -15.26
C SER A 144 -5.34 -9.18 -16.16
N VAL A 145 -4.16 -9.22 -16.75
CA VAL A 145 -3.64 -8.20 -17.66
C VAL A 145 -3.45 -8.83 -19.04
N ALA A 146 -4.25 -8.39 -20.01
CA ALA A 146 -4.15 -8.88 -21.38
C ALA A 146 -2.85 -8.42 -22.06
N ASP A 147 -2.46 -9.07 -23.15
CA ASP A 147 -1.30 -8.69 -23.97
C ASP A 147 -1.40 -7.24 -24.50
N SER A 148 -2.62 -6.75 -24.70
CA SER A 148 -2.91 -5.36 -25.05
C SER A 148 -2.58 -4.34 -23.95
N GLY A 149 -2.25 -4.81 -22.74
CA GLY A 149 -2.04 -3.96 -21.55
C GLY A 149 -3.34 -3.55 -20.83
N ARG A 150 -4.50 -4.09 -21.22
CA ARG A 150 -5.77 -3.83 -20.51
C ARG A 150 -5.93 -4.78 -19.33
N VAL A 151 -6.48 -4.28 -18.24
CA VAL A 151 -6.90 -5.11 -17.09
C VAL A 151 -8.30 -5.64 -17.40
N THR A 152 -8.43 -6.96 -17.52
CA THR A 152 -9.66 -7.63 -17.96
C THR A 152 -10.47 -8.21 -16.80
N GLY A 153 -9.93 -8.19 -15.61
CA GLY A 153 -10.61 -8.61 -14.39
C GLY A 153 -9.70 -8.56 -13.19
N ALA A 154 -10.29 -8.52 -12.01
CA ALA A 154 -9.58 -8.59 -10.75
C ALA A 154 -10.43 -9.27 -9.68
N ALA A 155 -9.82 -10.07 -8.82
CA ALA A 155 -10.51 -10.82 -7.77
C ALA A 155 -9.56 -11.21 -6.63
N PHE A 156 -10.14 -11.52 -5.49
CA PHE A 156 -9.42 -12.25 -4.43
C PHE A 156 -9.35 -13.74 -4.77
N GLY A 157 -8.26 -14.38 -4.40
CA GLY A 157 -8.04 -15.81 -4.53
C GLY A 157 -7.28 -16.36 -3.33
N THR A 158 -7.24 -17.68 -3.17
CA THR A 158 -6.44 -18.33 -2.14
C THR A 158 -4.96 -18.20 -2.48
N ASP A 159 -4.14 -17.75 -1.51
CA ASP A 159 -2.69 -17.71 -1.67
C ASP A 159 -2.12 -19.15 -1.61
N PRO A 160 -1.48 -19.65 -2.68
CA PRO A 160 -0.91 -20.99 -2.71
C PRO A 160 0.13 -21.27 -1.61
N VAL A 161 0.69 -20.23 -1.02
CA VAL A 161 1.62 -20.35 0.12
C VAL A 161 0.95 -21.01 1.34
N CYS A 162 -0.37 -20.87 1.46
CA CYS A 162 -1.13 -21.46 2.55
C CYS A 162 -1.41 -22.95 2.36
N ASP A 163 -1.37 -23.44 1.13
CA ASP A 163 -1.57 -24.84 0.78
C ASP A 163 -0.26 -25.64 0.83
N ALA A 164 0.88 -24.98 1.01
CA ALA A 164 2.16 -25.65 1.14
C ALA A 164 2.10 -26.58 2.38
N PRO A 165 2.38 -27.88 2.24
CA PRO A 165 2.40 -28.79 3.38
C PRO A 165 3.39 -28.22 4.40
N SER A 166 2.92 -27.96 5.61
CA SER A 166 3.78 -27.59 6.73
C SER A 166 4.85 -28.65 6.82
N SER A 167 6.08 -28.32 6.45
CA SER A 167 7.22 -29.19 6.67
C SER A 167 7.28 -29.43 8.17
N ARG A 168 6.70 -30.55 8.59
CA ARG A 168 6.82 -31.01 9.97
C ARG A 168 8.31 -31.25 10.21
N ARG A 169 8.88 -30.36 10.98
CA ARG A 169 10.17 -30.61 11.62
C ARG A 169 9.93 -31.38 12.89
#